data_76af2b5800ed58f55e2364cc6f52ecd3
#
_entry.id   76af2b5800ed58f55e2364cc6f52ecd3
#
_cell.length_a   1.000
_cell.length_b   1.000
_cell.length_c   1.000
_cell.angle_alpha   90.00
_cell.angle_beta   90.00
_cell.angle_gamma   90.00
#
_symmetry.space_group_name_H-M   'P 1'
#
loop_
_entity.id
_entity.type
_entity.pdbx_description
1 polymer ?
#
loop_
_entity_poly.entity_id
_entity_poly.type
_entity_poly.pdbx_seq_one_letter_code
_entity_poly.pdbx_strand_id
1 'polypeptide(L)'
;MLHSGRLTFRAGFYIERAIHIHAQVHTNWTIRGNGTMAYGNTVNTGQLYFPESLEAKLMALEPYVSHTQINRTTNAVDSVFSQVDNGYNPVVSVEPADGKDVTKGMVGYITIGVDTTTLETFKSV
;
A
#
# COMPACT_ATOMS: atom_id res chain seq x y z
N MET A 1 -1.73 -14.09 -14.87
CA MET A 1 -0.28 -14.18 -14.58
C MET A 1 0.06 -13.02 -13.66
N LEU A 2 0.39 -13.30 -12.40
CA LEU A 2 0.76 -12.28 -11.41
C LEU A 2 2.21 -11.86 -11.67
N HIS A 3 2.44 -10.59 -11.95
CA HIS A 3 3.79 -10.06 -11.94
C HIS A 3 4.11 -9.53 -10.55
N SER A 4 5.12 -10.12 -9.90
CA SER A 4 5.69 -9.58 -8.67
C SER A 4 6.66 -8.46 -9.04
N GLY A 5 6.41 -7.27 -8.54
CA GLY A 5 7.34 -6.15 -8.62
C GLY A 5 8.08 -5.99 -7.30
N ARG A 6 9.38 -5.69 -7.33
CA ARG A 6 10.08 -5.22 -6.15
C ARG A 6 9.84 -3.73 -6.01
N LEU A 7 9.13 -3.33 -4.97
CA LEU A 7 8.96 -1.93 -4.61
C LEU A 7 9.88 -1.63 -3.43
N THR A 8 10.77 -0.67 -3.60
CA THR A 8 11.56 -0.12 -2.49
C THR A 8 11.09 1.30 -2.26
N PHE A 9 10.54 1.57 -1.09
CA PHE A 9 10.13 2.91 -0.73
C PHE A 9 10.44 3.19 0.74
N ARG A 10 10.62 4.46 1.06
CA ARG A 10 10.65 4.96 2.42
C ARG A 10 9.30 5.62 2.68
N ALA A 11 8.35 4.86 3.18
CA ALA A 11 7.08 5.42 3.59
C ALA A 11 7.27 6.16 4.92
N GLY A 12 6.98 7.44 4.91
CA GLY A 12 6.76 8.25 6.11
C GLY A 12 5.27 8.47 6.31
N PHE A 13 4.89 9.05 7.43
CA PHE A 13 3.53 9.50 7.68
C PHE A 13 3.38 10.98 7.38
N TYR A 14 2.16 11.40 7.06
CA TYR A 14 1.79 12.80 6.88
C TYR A 14 0.49 13.10 7.63
N ILE A 15 0.14 14.37 7.71
CA ILE A 15 -0.96 14.84 8.56
C ILE A 15 -2.28 14.12 8.20
N GLU A 16 -3.00 13.69 9.23
CA GLU A 16 -4.33 13.09 9.17
C GLU A 16 -4.45 11.75 8.42
N ARG A 17 -3.32 11.14 8.00
CA ARG A 17 -3.35 9.88 7.28
C ARG A 17 -2.43 8.84 7.93
N ALA A 18 -2.94 7.61 8.05
CA ALA A 18 -2.12 6.44 8.40
C ALA A 18 -1.14 6.11 7.26
N ILE A 19 -0.12 5.32 7.56
CA ILE A 19 0.86 4.86 6.57
C ILE A 19 0.18 3.90 5.61
N HIS A 20 0.18 4.21 4.31
CA HIS A 20 -0.47 3.39 3.30
C HIS A 20 0.25 3.43 1.96
N ILE A 21 -0.10 2.50 1.08
CA ILE A 21 0.33 2.44 -0.31
C ILE A 21 -0.89 2.54 -1.19
N HIS A 22 -0.87 3.42 -2.18
CA HIS A 22 -1.85 3.41 -3.25
C HIS A 22 -1.57 2.23 -4.19
N ALA A 23 -2.59 1.42 -4.45
CA ALA A 23 -2.51 0.29 -5.34
C ALA A 23 -3.56 0.41 -6.46
N GLN A 24 -3.17 0.09 -7.67
CA GLN A 24 -4.07 0.02 -8.82
C GLN A 24 -3.91 -1.32 -9.53
N VAL A 25 -5.03 -1.91 -9.92
CA VAL A 25 -5.06 -3.12 -10.73
C VAL A 25 -5.46 -2.74 -12.15
N HIS A 26 -4.63 -3.12 -13.11
CA HIS A 26 -4.83 -2.81 -14.52
C HIS A 26 -5.01 -4.09 -15.33
N THR A 27 -5.88 -4.02 -16.33
CA THR A 27 -6.07 -5.04 -17.36
C THR A 27 -5.70 -4.49 -18.74
N ASN A 28 -5.56 -5.39 -19.73
CA ASN A 28 -5.19 -5.04 -21.10
C ASN A 28 -3.89 -4.21 -21.20
N TRP A 29 -2.90 -4.61 -20.42
CA TRP A 29 -1.60 -3.96 -20.39
C TRP A 29 -0.62 -4.57 -21.40
N THR A 30 0.32 -3.77 -21.87
CA THR A 30 1.43 -4.18 -22.74
C THR A 30 2.73 -3.53 -22.29
N ILE A 31 3.86 -4.15 -22.63
CA ILE A 31 5.18 -3.54 -22.40
C ILE A 31 5.58 -2.84 -23.69
N ARG A 32 5.92 -1.56 -23.59
CA ARG A 32 6.46 -0.77 -24.70
C ARG A 32 7.93 -1.12 -24.96
N GLY A 33 8.43 -0.82 -26.15
CA GLY A 33 9.80 -1.11 -26.54
C GLY A 33 10.88 -0.44 -25.66
N ASN A 34 10.54 0.61 -24.93
CA ASN A 34 11.41 1.27 -23.95
C ASN A 34 11.34 0.65 -22.53
N GLY A 35 10.64 -0.47 -22.35
CA GLY A 35 10.47 -1.16 -21.08
C GLY A 35 9.38 -0.59 -20.17
N THR A 36 8.69 0.47 -20.55
CA THR A 36 7.57 1.02 -19.77
C THR A 36 6.28 0.25 -20.05
N MET A 37 5.40 0.22 -19.06
CA MET A 37 4.08 -0.39 -19.19
C MET A 37 3.07 0.61 -19.78
N ALA A 38 2.26 0.13 -20.73
CA ALA A 38 1.02 0.77 -21.12
C ALA A 38 -0.15 -0.09 -20.64
N TYR A 39 -1.15 0.50 -20.05
CA TYR A 39 -2.37 -0.17 -19.61
C TYR A 39 -3.60 0.40 -20.31
N GLY A 40 -4.61 -0.45 -20.53
CA GLY A 40 -5.86 -0.06 -21.19
C GLY A 40 -6.93 0.34 -20.19
N ASN A 41 -7.07 -0.44 -19.11
CA ASN A 41 -8.15 -0.28 -18.15
C ASN A 41 -7.61 -0.32 -16.72
N THR A 42 -8.16 0.52 -15.84
CA THR A 42 -8.05 0.38 -14.40
C THR A 42 -9.33 -0.26 -13.89
N VAL A 43 -9.21 -1.37 -13.20
CA VAL A 43 -10.37 -2.16 -12.69
C VAL A 43 -10.50 -2.11 -11.18
N ASN A 44 -9.49 -1.62 -10.48
CA ASN A 44 -9.55 -1.38 -9.04
C ASN A 44 -8.49 -0.35 -8.64
N THR A 45 -8.86 0.54 -7.73
CA THR A 45 -7.96 1.47 -7.04
C THR A 45 -8.24 1.40 -5.55
N GLY A 46 -7.21 1.24 -4.74
CA GLY A 46 -7.36 1.14 -3.31
C GLY A 46 -6.11 1.57 -2.55
N GLN A 47 -6.20 1.48 -1.24
CA GLN A 47 -5.09 1.75 -0.33
C GLN A 47 -4.80 0.51 0.49
N LEU A 48 -3.52 0.16 0.59
CA LEU A 48 -3.01 -0.96 1.38
C LEU A 48 -2.35 -0.40 2.63
N TYR A 49 -2.72 -0.93 3.78
CA TYR A 49 -2.25 -0.51 5.08
C TYR A 49 -1.36 -1.57 5.71
N PHE A 50 -0.67 -1.22 6.77
CA PHE A 50 0.20 -2.13 7.50
C PHE A 50 -0.35 -2.40 8.90
N PRO A 51 0.07 -3.52 9.54
CA PRO A 51 -0.28 -3.76 10.94
C PRO A 51 0.19 -2.62 11.84
N GLU A 52 -0.68 -2.11 12.69
CA GLU A 52 -0.40 -0.98 13.57
C GLU A 52 0.83 -1.20 14.47
N SER A 53 1.01 -2.45 14.96
CA SER A 53 2.18 -2.84 15.76
C SER A 53 3.50 -2.74 14.99
N LEU A 54 3.47 -3.05 13.69
CA LEU A 54 4.63 -2.90 12.81
C LEU A 54 4.95 -1.43 12.57
N GLU A 55 3.92 -0.62 12.28
CA GLU A 55 4.08 0.83 12.08
C GLU A 55 4.66 1.50 13.33
N ALA A 56 4.13 1.20 14.52
CA ALA A 56 4.64 1.73 15.77
C ALA A 56 6.12 1.36 15.99
N LYS A 57 6.50 0.12 15.69
CA LYS A 57 7.89 -0.33 15.79
C LYS A 57 8.81 0.41 14.82
N LEU A 58 8.44 0.56 13.55
CA LEU A 58 9.29 1.18 12.54
C LEU A 58 9.40 2.70 12.73
N MET A 59 8.31 3.36 13.09
CA MET A 59 8.29 4.81 13.30
C MET A 59 9.05 5.25 14.57
N ALA A 60 9.35 4.32 15.48
CA ALA A 60 10.23 4.58 16.61
C ALA A 60 11.74 4.53 16.28
N LEU A 61 12.09 4.20 15.02
CA LEU A 61 13.48 4.08 14.56
C LEU A 61 13.90 5.29 13.72
N GLU A 62 15.21 5.56 13.67
CA GLU A 62 15.74 6.52 12.71
C GLU A 62 15.57 6.01 11.25
N PRO A 63 15.25 6.88 10.31
CA PRO A 63 15.12 8.34 10.44
C PRO A 63 13.72 8.83 10.85
N TYR A 64 12.76 7.95 11.07
CA TYR A 64 11.35 8.30 11.28
C TYR A 64 11.09 8.97 12.63
N VAL A 65 11.79 8.54 13.68
CA VAL A 65 11.61 9.07 15.04
C VAL A 65 11.93 10.56 15.14
N SER A 66 12.74 11.08 14.23
CA SER A 66 13.06 12.52 14.16
C SER A 66 11.95 13.36 13.49
N HIS A 67 10.92 12.72 12.92
CA HIS A 67 9.78 13.42 12.31
C HIS A 67 8.74 13.79 13.40
N THR A 68 9.02 14.87 14.13
CA THR A 68 8.23 15.31 15.30
C THR A 68 7.26 16.48 15.00
N GLN A 69 7.20 16.97 13.76
CA GLN A 69 6.39 18.13 13.38
C GLN A 69 4.90 17.83 13.40
N ILE A 70 4.53 16.56 13.23
CA ILE A 70 3.14 16.09 13.27
C ILE A 70 3.05 14.81 14.07
N ASN A 71 1.88 14.54 14.62
CA ASN A 71 1.59 13.26 15.25
C ASN A 71 1.24 12.22 14.19
N ARG A 72 1.72 10.98 14.37
CA ARG A 72 1.34 9.88 13.50
C ARG A 72 -0.14 9.55 13.68
N THR A 73 -0.85 9.46 12.57
CA THR A 73 -2.22 8.95 12.51
C THR A 73 -2.18 7.42 12.51
N THR A 74 -2.96 6.81 13.39
CA THR A 74 -3.12 5.34 13.42
C THR A 74 -4.19 4.88 12.44
N ASN A 75 -4.17 3.60 12.06
CA ASN A 75 -5.21 3.03 11.21
C ASN A 75 -6.62 3.26 11.78
N ALA A 76 -6.79 3.14 13.09
CA ALA A 76 -8.09 3.29 13.76
C ALA A 76 -8.73 4.67 13.63
N VAL A 77 -7.94 5.73 13.41
CA VAL A 77 -8.44 7.10 13.27
C VAL A 77 -8.34 7.65 11.85
N ASP A 78 -7.76 6.89 10.93
CA ASP A 78 -7.71 7.26 9.51
C ASP A 78 -9.11 7.15 8.89
N SER A 79 -9.61 8.25 8.33
CA SER A 79 -10.96 8.33 7.77
C SER A 79 -11.16 7.45 6.53
N VAL A 80 -10.10 7.18 5.78
CA VAL A 80 -10.17 6.29 4.60
C VAL A 80 -10.12 4.84 5.02
N PHE A 81 -9.27 4.50 6.01
CA PHE A 81 -9.25 3.15 6.57
C PHE A 81 -10.61 2.75 7.15
N SER A 82 -11.29 3.66 7.83
CA SER A 82 -12.62 3.43 8.41
C SER A 82 -13.74 3.24 7.39
N GLN A 83 -13.52 3.63 6.13
CA GLN A 83 -14.49 3.45 5.03
C GLN A 83 -14.35 2.10 4.31
N VAL A 84 -13.42 1.25 4.75
CA VAL A 84 -13.27 -0.08 4.17
C VAL A 84 -14.55 -0.88 4.40
N ASP A 85 -15.10 -1.37 3.31
CA ASP A 85 -16.38 -2.09 3.31
C ASP A 85 -16.30 -3.43 4.08
N ASN A 86 -17.42 -3.81 4.66
CA ASN A 86 -17.54 -5.00 5.51
C ASN A 86 -17.06 -6.27 4.77
N GLY A 87 -16.09 -6.95 5.38
CA GLY A 87 -15.53 -8.20 4.86
C GLY A 87 -14.24 -8.04 4.03
N TYR A 88 -13.79 -6.82 3.77
CA TYR A 88 -12.51 -6.55 3.13
C TYR A 88 -11.47 -6.13 4.16
N ASN A 89 -10.31 -6.77 4.15
CA ASN A 89 -9.19 -6.38 5.03
C ASN A 89 -8.07 -5.76 4.18
N PRO A 90 -7.83 -4.44 4.25
CA PRO A 90 -6.81 -3.75 3.48
C PRO A 90 -5.41 -3.87 4.10
N VAL A 91 -5.29 -4.55 5.26
CA VAL A 91 -4.03 -4.68 5.97
C VAL A 91 -3.19 -5.80 5.37
N VAL A 92 -1.99 -5.45 4.93
CA VAL A 92 -1.01 -6.38 4.37
C VAL A 92 -0.47 -7.29 5.47
N SER A 93 -0.40 -8.60 5.23
CA SER A 93 0.37 -9.51 6.06
C SER A 93 1.86 -9.30 5.78
N VAL A 94 2.67 -9.15 6.82
CA VAL A 94 4.10 -8.81 6.66
C VAL A 94 4.96 -9.79 7.42
N GLU A 95 6.02 -10.26 6.75
CA GLU A 95 7.05 -11.12 7.32
C GLU A 95 8.45 -10.51 7.10
N PRO A 96 9.40 -10.71 8.03
CA PRO A 96 10.79 -10.34 7.80
C PRO A 96 11.37 -11.05 6.58
N ALA A 97 12.09 -10.34 5.72
CA ALA A 97 12.71 -10.93 4.53
C ALA A 97 13.81 -11.96 4.88
N ASP A 98 14.44 -11.83 6.05
CA ASP A 98 15.43 -12.77 6.60
C ASP A 98 14.83 -13.77 7.60
N GLY A 99 13.50 -13.77 7.77
CA GLY A 99 12.77 -14.58 8.74
C GLY A 99 12.95 -14.17 10.20
N LYS A 100 13.58 -13.03 10.49
CA LYS A 100 13.93 -12.62 11.86
C LYS A 100 13.64 -11.15 12.17
N ASP A 101 14.03 -10.24 11.29
CA ASP A 101 14.07 -8.81 11.60
C ASP A 101 13.49 -7.97 10.47
N VAL A 102 12.30 -7.42 10.68
CA VAL A 102 11.59 -6.55 9.73
C VAL A 102 12.36 -5.27 9.39
N THR A 103 13.32 -4.84 10.24
CA THR A 103 14.11 -3.63 9.99
C THR A 103 15.16 -3.83 8.89
N LYS A 104 15.48 -5.09 8.56
CA LYS A 104 16.41 -5.47 7.50
C LYS A 104 15.74 -5.71 6.14
N GLY A 105 14.45 -5.54 6.09
CA GLY A 105 13.62 -5.76 4.93
C GLY A 105 12.42 -6.66 5.27
N MET A 106 11.36 -6.51 4.50
CA MET A 106 10.13 -7.25 4.72
C MET A 106 9.49 -7.65 3.41
N VAL A 107 8.68 -8.68 3.46
CA VAL A 107 7.82 -9.13 2.35
C VAL A 107 6.38 -8.96 2.80
N GLY A 108 5.58 -8.27 2.00
CA GLY A 108 4.17 -8.08 2.24
C GLY A 108 3.31 -8.94 1.32
N TYR A 109 2.23 -9.48 1.85
CA TYR A 109 1.27 -10.31 1.13
C TYR A 109 -0.14 -9.78 1.32
N ILE A 110 -0.87 -9.67 0.22
CA ILE A 110 -2.29 -9.38 0.23
C ILE A 110 -2.95 -10.01 -1.00
N THR A 111 -4.19 -10.47 -0.84
CA THR A 111 -5.02 -10.90 -1.97
C THR A 111 -6.05 -9.83 -2.26
N ILE A 112 -6.07 -9.33 -3.48
CA ILE A 112 -7.03 -8.32 -3.94
C ILE A 112 -7.99 -8.99 -4.91
N GLY A 113 -9.27 -9.06 -4.53
CA GLY A 113 -10.35 -9.46 -5.42
C GLY A 113 -10.72 -8.28 -6.33
N VAL A 114 -10.89 -8.55 -7.63
CA VAL A 114 -11.28 -7.52 -8.60
C VAL A 114 -12.38 -8.04 -9.51
N ASP A 115 -13.32 -7.17 -9.85
CA ASP A 115 -14.28 -7.40 -10.94
C ASP A 115 -13.68 -6.80 -12.23
N THR A 116 -13.26 -7.66 -13.14
CA THR A 116 -12.65 -7.23 -14.41
C THR A 116 -13.66 -6.67 -15.41
N THR A 117 -14.94 -6.76 -15.12
CA THR A 117 -16.01 -6.16 -15.94
C THR A 117 -16.30 -4.71 -15.53
N THR A 118 -15.91 -4.31 -14.33
CA THR A 118 -16.03 -2.94 -13.84
C THR A 118 -14.81 -2.12 -14.32
N LEU A 119 -15.09 -0.99 -14.95
CA LEU A 119 -14.07 -0.02 -15.35
C LEU A 119 -14.17 1.19 -14.43
N GLU A 120 -13.06 1.53 -13.78
CA GLU A 120 -12.98 2.78 -13.03
C GLU A 120 -12.75 3.95 -13.98
N THR A 121 -13.70 4.89 -14.00
CA THR A 121 -13.51 6.18 -14.66
C THR A 121 -12.84 7.13 -13.67
N PHE A 122 -11.57 7.45 -13.91
CA PHE A 122 -10.92 8.52 -13.15
C PHE A 122 -11.63 9.85 -13.45
N LYS A 123 -12.27 10.42 -12.44
CA LYS A 123 -12.48 11.86 -12.45
C LYS A 123 -11.14 12.46 -12.07
N SER A 124 -10.47 13.12 -13.01
CA SER A 124 -9.33 13.96 -12.70
C SER A 124 -9.76 14.98 -11.65
N VAL A 125 -9.10 14.94 -10.51
CA VAL A 125 -9.20 15.97 -9.47
C VAL A 125 -8.35 17.15 -9.90
#